data_dbba36b5b6bd783bcda071f9123c1833
#
_entry.id   dbba36b5b6bd783bcda071f9123c1833
#
_cell.length_a   1.000
_cell.length_b   1.000
_cell.length_c   1.000
_cell.angle_alpha   90.00
_cell.angle_beta   90.00
_cell.angle_gamma   90.00
#
_symmetry.space_group_name_H-M   'P 1'
#
loop_
_entity.id
_entity.type
_entity.pdbx_description
1 polymer ?
#
loop_
_entity_poly.entity_id
_entity_poly.type
_entity_poly.pdbx_seq_one_letter_code
_entity_poly.pdbx_strand_id
1 'polypeptide(L)'
;MTESIPQQTKEIEAGDHKAYMKFALSLATNSPPKPTNYRVGAVVVDIATNEILATGYTLELPGNTHAEQCCFEKLAAKYGIAASRIGEVLPNQVALYTTVEPCSQRLSGNLPCVDRILAIGNKIKTVYVGVHEPEKFVSDNSSKRKLEDANIEFVHVPGLEKEILEVATAGHEKAN
;
A
#
# COMPACT_ATOMS: atom_id res chain seq x y z
N MET A 1 -14.29 -9.69 15.66
CA MET A 1 -13.72 -10.80 14.89
C MET A 1 -12.29 -10.48 14.54
N THR A 2 -11.34 -11.23 15.03
CA THR A 2 -9.97 -11.15 14.57
C THR A 2 -9.92 -11.83 13.20
N GLU A 3 -9.81 -11.06 12.11
CA GLU A 3 -9.46 -11.64 10.83
C GLU A 3 -8.12 -12.35 11.02
N SER A 4 -8.13 -13.65 10.87
CA SER A 4 -6.90 -14.43 10.90
C SER A 4 -6.06 -14.02 9.68
N ILE A 5 -4.87 -13.50 9.93
CA ILE A 5 -3.88 -13.25 8.88
C ILE A 5 -3.66 -14.57 8.14
N PRO A 6 -3.77 -14.57 6.79
CA PRO A 6 -3.59 -15.81 6.01
C PRO A 6 -2.30 -16.53 6.41
N GLN A 7 -2.37 -17.85 6.48
CA GLN A 7 -1.24 -18.69 6.93
C GLN A 7 0.07 -18.45 6.19
N GLN A 8 0.01 -17.99 4.93
CA GLN A 8 1.17 -17.67 4.10
C GLN A 8 2.07 -16.56 4.67
N THR A 9 1.53 -15.71 5.55
CA THR A 9 2.29 -14.56 6.09
C THR A 9 3.28 -14.96 7.18
N LYS A 10 3.08 -16.11 7.81
CA LYS A 10 3.99 -16.59 8.86
C LYS A 10 5.33 -17.10 8.33
N GLU A 11 5.45 -17.28 7.00
CA GLU A 11 6.61 -17.84 6.35
C GLU A 11 7.53 -16.79 5.69
N ILE A 12 7.17 -15.50 5.74
CA ILE A 12 7.99 -14.46 5.14
C ILE A 12 9.10 -14.07 6.11
N GLU A 13 10.35 -14.25 5.68
CA GLU A 13 11.52 -13.88 6.47
C GLU A 13 11.70 -12.36 6.52
N ALA A 14 12.26 -11.88 7.63
CA ALA A 14 12.59 -10.46 7.79
C ALA A 14 13.56 -10.02 6.68
N GLY A 15 13.24 -8.92 6.02
CA GLY A 15 14.06 -8.38 4.93
C GLY A 15 13.84 -9.02 3.57
N ASP A 16 12.99 -10.03 3.46
CA ASP A 16 12.61 -10.59 2.15
C ASP A 16 11.56 -9.72 1.47
N HIS A 17 12.03 -8.61 0.91
CA HIS A 17 11.15 -7.59 0.31
C HIS A 17 10.36 -8.13 -0.88
N LYS A 18 10.97 -9.01 -1.67
CA LYS A 18 10.29 -9.62 -2.82
C LYS A 18 9.15 -10.52 -2.37
N ALA A 19 9.32 -11.30 -1.31
CA ALA A 19 8.26 -12.13 -0.74
C ALA A 19 7.10 -11.29 -0.20
N TYR A 20 7.39 -10.19 0.49
CA TYR A 20 6.36 -9.25 0.92
C TYR A 20 5.62 -8.62 -0.27
N MET A 21 6.34 -8.27 -1.32
CA MET A 21 5.70 -7.72 -2.53
C MET A 21 4.84 -8.76 -3.25
N LYS A 22 5.27 -10.02 -3.30
CA LYS A 22 4.43 -11.13 -3.82
C LYS A 22 3.15 -11.30 -3.00
N PHE A 23 3.26 -11.18 -1.69
CA PHE A 23 2.10 -11.24 -0.81
C PHE A 23 1.14 -10.07 -1.08
N ALA A 24 1.66 -8.85 -1.19
CA ALA A 24 0.86 -7.69 -1.56
C ALA A 24 0.16 -7.88 -2.92
N LEU A 25 0.87 -8.45 -3.90
CA LEU A 25 0.29 -8.79 -5.21
C LEU A 25 -0.86 -9.79 -5.09
N SER A 26 -0.73 -10.80 -4.24
CA SER A 26 -1.80 -11.76 -4.00
C SER A 26 -3.06 -11.09 -3.42
N LEU A 27 -2.88 -10.09 -2.56
CA LEU A 27 -4.00 -9.30 -2.03
C LEU A 27 -4.68 -8.48 -3.14
N ALA A 28 -3.90 -7.91 -4.05
CA ALA A 28 -4.43 -7.15 -5.18
C ALA A 28 -5.39 -7.99 -6.04
N THR A 29 -5.18 -9.29 -6.15
CA THR A 29 -6.07 -10.18 -6.92
C THR A 29 -7.47 -10.31 -6.31
N ASN A 30 -7.65 -9.96 -5.06
CA ASN A 30 -8.97 -9.95 -4.40
C ASN A 30 -9.81 -8.73 -4.79
N SER A 31 -9.18 -7.68 -5.31
CA SER A 31 -9.87 -6.47 -5.72
C SER A 31 -10.73 -6.76 -6.97
N PRO A 32 -11.98 -6.23 -7.04
CA PRO A 32 -12.79 -6.40 -8.24
C PRO A 32 -12.16 -5.63 -9.42
N PRO A 33 -12.02 -6.26 -10.59
CA PRO A 33 -11.51 -5.56 -11.75
C PRO A 33 -12.53 -4.52 -12.24
N LYS A 34 -12.08 -3.27 -12.39
CA LYS A 34 -12.91 -2.15 -12.83
C LYS A 34 -12.16 -1.28 -13.83
N PRO A 35 -12.89 -0.64 -14.80
CA PRO A 35 -12.22 0.18 -15.80
C PRO A 35 -11.61 1.46 -15.25
N THR A 36 -11.99 1.89 -14.05
CA THR A 36 -11.59 3.16 -13.45
C THR A 36 -10.58 3.05 -12.32
N ASN A 37 -10.29 1.83 -11.86
CA ASN A 37 -9.41 1.61 -10.71
C ASN A 37 -8.26 0.69 -11.06
N TYR A 38 -7.07 0.97 -10.48
CA TYR A 38 -5.99 0.00 -10.43
C TYR A 38 -6.23 -0.96 -9.27
N ARG A 39 -5.97 -2.24 -9.49
CA ARG A 39 -6.02 -3.27 -8.44
C ARG A 39 -4.68 -3.30 -7.73
N VAL A 40 -4.65 -2.81 -6.51
CA VAL A 40 -3.43 -2.66 -5.70
C VAL A 40 -3.56 -3.47 -4.43
N GLY A 41 -2.46 -4.02 -3.96
CA GLY A 41 -2.36 -4.66 -2.65
C GLY A 41 -1.32 -3.96 -1.79
N ALA A 42 -1.56 -3.93 -0.48
CA ALA A 42 -0.67 -3.29 0.47
C ALA A 42 -0.53 -4.10 1.76
N VAL A 43 0.64 -4.01 2.37
CA VAL A 43 0.96 -4.70 3.63
C VAL A 43 1.73 -3.74 4.53
N VAL A 44 1.32 -3.64 5.79
CA VAL A 44 1.99 -2.85 6.82
C VAL A 44 2.71 -3.80 7.77
N VAL A 45 4.01 -3.58 7.97
CA VAL A 45 4.89 -4.49 8.72
C VAL A 45 5.63 -3.74 9.83
N ASP A 46 5.67 -4.33 11.03
CA ASP A 46 6.59 -3.90 12.09
C ASP A 46 7.99 -4.41 11.76
N ILE A 47 8.91 -3.49 11.47
CA ILE A 47 10.27 -3.84 11.05
C ILE A 47 11.03 -4.56 12.18
N ALA A 48 10.82 -4.15 13.42
CA ALA A 48 11.55 -4.69 14.57
C ALA A 48 11.18 -6.15 14.87
N THR A 49 9.91 -6.52 14.71
CA THR A 49 9.40 -7.87 15.04
C THR A 49 9.09 -8.72 13.82
N ASN A 50 9.12 -8.12 12.63
CA ASN A 50 8.68 -8.76 11.38
C ASN A 50 7.21 -9.21 11.42
N GLU A 51 6.38 -8.53 12.21
CA GLU A 51 4.95 -8.81 12.31
C GLU A 51 4.16 -8.02 11.27
N ILE A 52 3.23 -8.67 10.59
CA ILE A 52 2.28 -7.99 9.72
C ILE A 52 1.18 -7.36 10.58
N LEU A 53 1.08 -6.04 10.50
CA LEU A 53 0.13 -5.26 11.29
C LEU A 53 -1.21 -5.07 10.60
N ALA A 54 -1.20 -4.98 9.27
CA ALA A 54 -2.40 -4.81 8.46
C ALA A 54 -2.15 -5.18 7.00
N THR A 55 -3.23 -5.56 6.32
CA THR A 55 -3.25 -5.81 4.88
C THR A 55 -4.39 -5.02 4.25
N GLY A 56 -4.30 -4.75 2.96
CA GLY A 56 -5.36 -4.05 2.25
C GLY A 56 -5.29 -4.28 0.75
N TYR A 57 -6.42 -4.11 0.08
CA TYR A 57 -6.48 -4.09 -1.38
C TYR A 57 -7.53 -3.08 -1.84
N THR A 58 -7.41 -2.64 -3.08
CA THR A 58 -8.30 -1.65 -3.68
C THR A 58 -9.77 -2.10 -3.56
N LEU A 59 -10.63 -1.23 -3.07
CA LEU A 59 -12.07 -1.46 -2.86
C LEU A 59 -12.41 -2.55 -1.84
N GLU A 60 -11.50 -2.91 -0.96
CA GLU A 60 -11.78 -3.84 0.14
C GLU A 60 -12.85 -3.29 1.08
N LEU A 61 -12.73 -2.03 1.45
CA LEU A 61 -13.71 -1.33 2.28
C LEU A 61 -14.73 -0.59 1.41
N PRO A 62 -15.94 -0.30 1.93
CA PRO A 62 -16.96 0.43 1.18
C PRO A 62 -16.46 1.78 0.68
N GLY A 63 -16.95 2.18 -0.50
CA GLY A 63 -16.55 3.42 -1.17
C GLY A 63 -15.42 3.21 -2.15
N ASN A 64 -14.86 4.30 -2.65
CA ASN A 64 -13.70 4.26 -3.56
C ASN A 64 -12.41 4.24 -2.74
N THR A 65 -12.12 3.09 -2.10
CA THR A 65 -10.98 2.96 -1.19
C THR A 65 -9.75 2.39 -1.89
N HIS A 66 -8.58 2.95 -1.56
CA HIS A 66 -7.28 2.45 -2.01
C HIS A 66 -6.71 1.43 -1.02
N ALA A 67 -5.76 0.62 -1.46
CA ALA A 67 -5.18 -0.46 -0.65
C ALA A 67 -4.54 0.07 0.64
N GLU A 68 -3.75 1.12 0.55
CA GLU A 68 -3.07 1.74 1.69
C GLU A 68 -4.10 2.31 2.68
N GLN A 69 -5.12 2.99 2.15
CA GLN A 69 -6.24 3.51 2.95
C GLN A 69 -6.94 2.38 3.71
N CYS A 70 -7.18 1.24 3.09
CA CYS A 70 -7.80 0.09 3.75
C CYS A 70 -6.95 -0.42 4.91
N CYS A 71 -5.63 -0.49 4.75
CA CYS A 71 -4.72 -0.83 5.85
C CYS A 71 -4.90 0.11 7.04
N PHE A 72 -4.87 1.41 6.79
CA PHE A 72 -4.92 2.42 7.85
C PHE A 72 -6.30 2.48 8.51
N GLU A 73 -7.37 2.37 7.76
CA GLU A 73 -8.73 2.37 8.30
C GLU A 73 -9.03 1.12 9.14
N LYS A 74 -8.52 -0.05 8.74
CA LYS A 74 -8.66 -1.27 9.55
C LYS A 74 -7.86 -1.17 10.86
N LEU A 75 -6.66 -0.58 10.83
CA LEU A 75 -5.89 -0.31 12.04
C LEU A 75 -6.62 0.68 12.94
N ALA A 76 -7.18 1.75 12.38
CA ALA A 76 -7.96 2.73 13.12
C ALA A 76 -9.16 2.09 13.81
N ALA A 77 -9.89 1.24 13.10
CA ALA A 77 -11.03 0.51 13.65
C ALA A 77 -10.62 -0.42 14.80
N LYS A 78 -9.49 -1.11 14.66
CA LYS A 78 -8.95 -2.00 15.70
C LYS A 78 -8.67 -1.26 17.01
N TYR A 79 -8.16 -0.03 16.92
CA TYR A 79 -7.81 0.78 18.09
C TYR A 79 -8.89 1.79 18.50
N GLY A 80 -10.00 1.88 17.76
CA GLY A 80 -11.09 2.80 18.06
C GLY A 80 -10.73 4.27 17.93
N ILE A 81 -9.86 4.62 16.99
CA ILE A 81 -9.37 5.98 16.74
C ILE A 81 -9.52 6.36 15.26
N ALA A 82 -9.34 7.65 14.95
CA ALA A 82 -9.31 8.12 13.57
C ALA A 82 -8.07 7.60 12.83
N ALA A 83 -8.18 7.33 11.54
CA ALA A 83 -7.07 6.83 10.71
C ALA A 83 -5.87 7.78 10.72
N SER A 84 -6.09 9.10 10.80
CA SER A 84 -5.03 10.11 10.92
C SER A 84 -4.24 10.01 12.23
N ARG A 85 -4.74 9.29 13.22
CA ARG A 85 -4.14 9.17 14.54
C ARG A 85 -3.47 7.83 14.80
N ILE A 86 -3.43 6.92 13.84
CA ILE A 86 -2.83 5.59 14.05
C ILE A 86 -1.34 5.65 14.37
N GLY A 87 -0.65 6.74 14.02
CA GLY A 87 0.74 6.97 14.44
C GLY A 87 0.94 6.97 15.95
N GLU A 88 -0.11 7.24 16.72
CA GLU A 88 -0.05 7.20 18.20
C GLU A 88 0.03 5.77 18.76
N VAL A 89 -0.42 4.78 17.99
CA VAL A 89 -0.50 3.37 18.43
C VAL A 89 0.42 2.44 17.64
N LEU A 90 0.97 2.89 16.51
CA LEU A 90 1.90 2.09 15.72
C LEU A 90 3.24 1.94 16.43
N PRO A 91 3.95 0.81 16.23
CA PRO A 91 5.33 0.70 16.69
C PRO A 91 6.23 1.73 16.00
N ASN A 92 7.44 1.93 16.57
CA ASN A 92 8.33 3.01 16.15
C ASN A 92 8.92 2.86 14.75
N GLN A 93 8.95 1.66 14.20
CA GLN A 93 9.56 1.36 12.90
C GLN A 93 8.62 0.50 12.06
N VAL A 94 7.92 1.13 11.14
CA VAL A 94 6.94 0.48 10.27
C VAL A 94 7.35 0.61 8.82
N ALA A 95 7.20 -0.46 8.05
CA ALA A 95 7.32 -0.46 6.60
C ALA A 95 5.96 -0.65 5.95
N LEU A 96 5.75 0.01 4.83
CA LEU A 96 4.59 -0.17 3.97
C LEU A 96 5.05 -0.78 2.64
N TYR A 97 4.50 -1.92 2.28
CA TYR A 97 4.66 -2.52 0.95
C TYR A 97 3.40 -2.24 0.15
N THR A 98 3.54 -1.72 -1.04
CA THR A 98 2.42 -1.47 -1.94
C THR A 98 2.80 -1.83 -3.37
N THR A 99 1.93 -2.52 -4.09
CA THR A 99 2.25 -3.01 -5.45
C THR A 99 2.40 -1.87 -6.46
N VAL A 100 1.62 -0.80 -6.28
CA VAL A 100 1.73 0.43 -7.09
C VAL A 100 2.07 1.58 -6.17
N GLU A 101 2.94 2.50 -6.60
CA GLU A 101 3.33 3.64 -5.77
C GLU A 101 2.11 4.41 -5.24
N PRO A 102 2.18 4.92 -3.99
CA PRO A 102 1.07 5.69 -3.43
C PRO A 102 0.76 6.92 -4.28
N CYS A 103 -0.52 7.16 -4.52
CA CYS A 103 -0.94 8.30 -5.34
C CYS A 103 -0.65 9.64 -4.63
N SER A 104 -0.27 10.64 -5.41
CA SER A 104 -0.05 12.01 -4.94
C SER A 104 -1.23 12.93 -5.23
N GLN A 105 -2.16 12.49 -6.07
CA GLN A 105 -3.38 13.21 -6.44
C GLN A 105 -4.54 12.25 -6.64
N ARG A 106 -5.75 12.68 -6.29
CA ARG A 106 -6.98 11.91 -6.54
C ARG A 106 -8.04 12.81 -7.13
N LEU A 107 -8.53 12.44 -8.32
CA LEU A 107 -9.59 13.17 -9.02
C LEU A 107 -10.93 13.17 -8.26
N SER A 108 -11.15 12.17 -7.41
CA SER A 108 -12.35 12.05 -6.58
C SER A 108 -12.46 13.10 -5.48
N GLY A 109 -11.40 13.86 -5.21
CA GLY A 109 -11.33 14.78 -4.08
C GLY A 109 -11.01 14.12 -2.74
N ASN A 110 -10.87 12.80 -2.70
CA ASN A 110 -10.41 12.10 -1.50
C ASN A 110 -8.93 12.38 -1.24
N LEU A 111 -8.51 12.23 0.02
CA LEU A 111 -7.13 12.45 0.41
C LEU A 111 -6.20 11.45 -0.30
N PRO A 112 -5.16 11.91 -1.01
CA PRO A 112 -4.20 11.03 -1.65
C PRO A 112 -3.47 10.12 -0.65
N CYS A 113 -3.04 8.93 -1.09
CA CYS A 113 -2.37 7.97 -0.21
C CYS A 113 -1.06 8.49 0.37
N VAL A 114 -0.29 9.28 -0.40
CA VAL A 114 0.91 9.94 0.13
C VAL A 114 0.57 10.83 1.32
N ASP A 115 -0.49 11.63 1.22
CA ASP A 115 -0.90 12.52 2.31
C ASP A 115 -1.39 11.75 3.53
N ARG A 116 -2.01 10.59 3.33
CA ARG A 116 -2.40 9.68 4.42
C ARG A 116 -1.18 9.12 5.14
N ILE A 117 -0.14 8.73 4.40
CA ILE A 117 1.13 8.26 4.97
C ILE A 117 1.79 9.37 5.78
N LEU A 118 1.85 10.58 5.24
CA LEU A 118 2.45 11.75 5.91
C LEU A 118 1.70 12.11 7.19
N ALA A 119 0.37 12.00 7.21
CA ALA A 119 -0.45 12.29 8.39
C ALA A 119 -0.17 11.33 9.57
N ILE A 120 0.30 10.12 9.30
CA ILE A 120 0.65 9.15 10.35
C ILE A 120 1.90 9.61 11.13
N GLY A 121 2.77 10.39 10.50
CA GLY A 121 3.96 10.94 11.13
C GLY A 121 5.19 10.04 10.96
N ASN A 122 6.10 10.06 11.93
CA ASN A 122 7.43 9.48 11.81
C ASN A 122 7.53 7.96 12.06
N LYS A 123 6.41 7.25 12.17
CA LYS A 123 6.41 5.80 12.43
C LYS A 123 6.70 4.99 11.16
N ILE A 124 6.22 5.44 10.02
CA ILE A 124 6.51 4.79 8.74
C ILE A 124 7.90 5.23 8.29
N LYS A 125 8.83 4.28 8.20
CA LYS A 125 10.24 4.55 7.85
C LYS A 125 10.53 4.33 6.37
N THR A 126 9.87 3.35 5.76
CA THR A 126 10.13 2.96 4.37
C THR A 126 8.84 2.60 3.68
N VAL A 127 8.68 3.05 2.45
CA VAL A 127 7.63 2.63 1.52
C VAL A 127 8.30 1.86 0.38
N TYR A 128 7.98 0.59 0.29
CA TYR A 128 8.42 -0.30 -0.78
C TYR A 128 7.35 -0.34 -1.86
N VAL A 129 7.74 -0.10 -3.11
CA VAL A 129 6.83 -0.09 -4.25
C VAL A 129 7.23 -1.12 -5.29
N GLY A 130 6.23 -1.77 -5.89
CA GLY A 130 6.45 -2.74 -6.96
C GLY A 130 6.58 -2.09 -8.33
N VAL A 131 5.72 -1.14 -8.64
CA VAL A 131 5.76 -0.33 -9.87
C VAL A 131 5.41 1.11 -9.59
N HIS A 132 5.84 2.01 -10.46
CA HIS A 132 5.37 3.39 -10.46
C HIS A 132 3.93 3.45 -10.99
N GLU A 133 3.23 4.54 -10.70
CA GLU A 133 1.86 4.74 -11.17
C GLU A 133 1.83 4.77 -12.71
N PRO A 134 1.05 3.87 -13.38
CA PRO A 134 1.18 3.66 -14.82
C PRO A 134 0.86 4.86 -15.72
N GLU A 135 -0.03 5.76 -15.28
CA GLU A 135 -0.42 6.95 -16.06
C GLU A 135 0.43 8.18 -15.75
N LYS A 136 1.43 8.01 -14.90
CA LYS A 136 2.34 9.09 -14.54
C LYS A 136 3.34 9.36 -15.66
N PHE A 137 3.66 10.64 -15.88
CA PHE A 137 4.80 10.97 -16.70
C PHE A 137 6.09 10.43 -16.04
N VAL A 138 7.01 9.92 -16.87
CA VAL A 138 8.28 9.33 -16.38
C VAL A 138 9.06 10.31 -15.48
N SER A 139 8.93 11.60 -15.72
CA SER A 139 9.56 12.66 -14.93
C SER A 139 8.82 13.03 -13.66
N ASP A 140 7.57 12.53 -13.46
CA ASP A 140 6.79 12.85 -12.26
C ASP A 140 7.23 11.96 -11.09
N ASN A 141 7.93 12.55 -10.13
CA ASN A 141 8.39 11.92 -8.91
C ASN A 141 7.81 12.57 -7.66
N SER A 142 6.64 13.20 -7.77
CA SER A 142 6.04 13.95 -6.66
C SER A 142 5.78 13.10 -5.42
N SER A 143 5.33 11.84 -5.58
CA SER A 143 5.14 10.92 -4.46
C SER A 143 6.44 10.63 -3.73
N LYS A 144 7.47 10.26 -4.49
CA LYS A 144 8.81 9.97 -3.96
C LYS A 144 9.38 11.18 -3.22
N ARG A 145 9.31 12.37 -3.84
CA ARG A 145 9.83 13.61 -3.27
C ARG A 145 9.13 13.94 -1.94
N LYS A 146 7.80 13.89 -1.91
CA LYS A 146 7.04 14.18 -0.69
C LYS A 146 7.41 13.25 0.45
N LEU A 147 7.58 11.95 0.17
CA LEU A 147 7.96 10.97 1.17
C LEU A 147 9.41 11.19 1.64
N GLU A 148 10.34 11.37 0.73
CA GLU A 148 11.76 11.60 1.07
C GLU A 148 11.97 12.90 1.84
N ASP A 149 11.25 13.97 1.50
CA ASP A 149 11.28 15.24 2.24
C ASP A 149 10.80 15.07 3.70
N ALA A 150 10.00 14.06 3.96
CA ALA A 150 9.54 13.69 5.31
C ALA A 150 10.43 12.62 5.98
N ASN A 151 11.60 12.35 5.43
CA ASN A 151 12.55 11.32 5.89
C ASN A 151 11.99 9.88 5.81
N ILE A 152 11.10 9.61 4.86
CA ILE A 152 10.61 8.28 4.56
C ILE A 152 11.33 7.76 3.32
N GLU A 153 12.00 6.62 3.44
CA GLU A 153 12.67 6.01 2.29
C GLU A 153 11.63 5.50 1.28
N PHE A 154 11.89 5.75 0.01
CA PHE A 154 11.08 5.25 -1.10
C PHE A 154 11.92 4.24 -1.88
N VAL A 155 11.56 2.97 -1.84
CA VAL A 155 12.37 1.87 -2.39
C VAL A 155 11.57 1.08 -3.40
N HIS A 156 12.08 0.96 -4.62
CA HIS A 156 11.53 0.07 -5.64
C HIS A 156 11.99 -1.36 -5.40
N VAL A 157 11.06 -2.32 -5.39
CA VAL A 157 11.34 -3.75 -5.30
C VAL A 157 11.21 -4.37 -6.70
N PRO A 158 12.33 -4.69 -7.36
CA PRO A 158 12.30 -5.17 -8.75
C PRO A 158 11.90 -6.64 -8.87
N GLY A 159 11.47 -7.01 -10.07
CA GLY A 159 11.27 -8.40 -10.47
C GLY A 159 9.81 -8.84 -10.59
N LEU A 160 8.84 -7.99 -10.21
CA LEU A 160 7.42 -8.31 -10.27
C LEU A 160 6.61 -7.31 -11.12
N GLU A 161 7.27 -6.42 -11.85
CA GLU A 161 6.63 -5.30 -12.54
C GLU A 161 5.57 -5.78 -13.54
N LYS A 162 5.88 -6.81 -14.33
CA LYS A 162 4.95 -7.35 -15.32
C LYS A 162 3.69 -7.91 -14.67
N GLU A 163 3.84 -8.74 -13.66
CA GLU A 163 2.74 -9.39 -12.96
C GLU A 163 1.88 -8.36 -12.23
N ILE A 164 2.50 -7.37 -11.62
CA ILE A 164 1.80 -6.28 -10.94
C ILE A 164 0.96 -5.48 -11.93
N LEU A 165 1.53 -5.10 -13.08
CA LEU A 165 0.82 -4.35 -14.10
C LEU A 165 -0.35 -5.13 -14.70
N GLU A 166 -0.18 -6.42 -14.93
CA GLU A 166 -1.25 -7.29 -15.42
C GLU A 166 -2.44 -7.32 -14.45
N VAL A 167 -2.17 -7.45 -13.17
CA VAL A 167 -3.21 -7.42 -12.13
C VAL A 167 -3.81 -6.03 -12.01
N ALA A 168 -2.98 -5.00 -11.90
CA ALA A 168 -3.42 -3.62 -11.69
C ALA A 168 -4.35 -3.12 -12.77
N THR A 169 -4.10 -3.51 -14.02
CA THR A 169 -4.86 -3.04 -15.18
C THR A 169 -5.92 -4.04 -15.68
N ALA A 170 -6.11 -5.14 -14.96
CA ALA A 170 -7.16 -6.12 -15.27
C ALA A 170 -8.53 -5.46 -15.18
N GLY A 171 -9.32 -5.35 -16.09
CA GLY A 171 -10.60 -4.62 -16.13
C GLY A 171 -10.52 -3.28 -16.86
N HIS A 172 -9.32 -2.78 -17.17
CA HIS A 172 -9.16 -1.63 -18.05
C HIS A 172 -9.39 -2.06 -19.50
N GLU A 173 -10.01 -1.18 -20.30
CA GLU A 173 -10.14 -1.44 -21.73
C GLU A 173 -8.76 -1.46 -22.38
N LYS A 174 -8.49 -2.54 -23.11
CA LYS A 174 -7.26 -2.62 -23.90
C LYS A 174 -7.40 -1.73 -25.12
N ALA A 175 -6.45 -0.81 -25.31
CA ALA A 175 -6.34 -0.08 -26.56
C ALA A 175 -6.10 -1.08 -27.71
N ASN A 176 -6.98 -1.05 -28.72
CA ASN A 176 -6.82 -1.83 -29.93
C ASN A 176 -5.76 -1.18 -30.82
#